data_8f747852230548c5c95c0fbf2f5dd8ee
#
_entry.id   8f747852230548c5c95c0fbf2f5dd8ee
#
_cell.length_a   1.000
_cell.length_b   1.000
_cell.length_c   1.000
_cell.angle_alpha   90.00
_cell.angle_beta   90.00
_cell.angle_gamma   90.00
#
_symmetry.space_group_name_H-M   'P 1'
#
loop_
_entity.id
_entity.type
_entity.pdbx_description
1 polymer ?
#
loop_
_entity_poly.entity_id
_entity_poly.type
_entity_poly.pdbx_seq_one_letter_code
_entity_poly.pdbx_strand_id
1 'polypeptide(L)'
;RLVGSEMCIRDSVTVSAIDKNKDKDKEFYRYVLLLKFTYMTCGNCVTAQGYFDALDEADRDHFLVVAAHQPEGMPMDPYWCSEGISLKSKMKVGVYPTWSYNFEDLVVGIGAGAISKTSIRQQISHAEKTYPAVCGVKATSTLEGSTAKIEATVQFQQAGNYKIACVLVENNIENKETYNTFNHVLRAAQTDMEGDAVTPAVTAPEERTFNFEATIGEDWSAENCAFVVYVFKEEANGKYIVNNGAECTVDGSVDYRYEL
;
A
#
# COMPACT_ATOMS: atom_id res chain seq x y z
N ARG A 1 -3.57 -19.29 26.93
CA ARG A 1 -2.34 -19.75 26.27
C ARG A 1 -2.26 -18.98 24.97
N LEU A 2 -1.49 -17.90 25.00
CA LEU A 2 -1.13 -17.11 23.81
C LEU A 2 -0.24 -18.00 22.93
N VAL A 3 -0.72 -18.35 21.75
CA VAL A 3 0.12 -18.90 20.69
C VAL A 3 0.58 -17.71 19.89
N GLY A 4 1.83 -17.29 20.10
CA GLY A 4 2.50 -16.33 19.25
C GLY A 4 2.66 -16.96 17.85
N SER A 5 2.07 -16.35 16.84
CA SER A 5 2.40 -16.64 15.46
C SER A 5 3.80 -16.09 15.21
N GLU A 6 4.81 -16.95 15.24
CA GLU A 6 6.09 -16.62 14.64
C GLU A 6 5.85 -16.48 13.15
N MET A 7 5.87 -15.23 12.69
CA MET A 7 5.79 -14.87 11.29
C MET A 7 7.11 -15.27 10.63
N CYS A 8 7.11 -16.45 10.00
CA CYS A 8 8.24 -16.92 9.23
C CYS A 8 8.32 -16.11 7.92
N ILE A 9 9.17 -15.08 7.92
CA ILE A 9 9.78 -14.61 6.67
C ILE A 9 10.60 -15.79 6.18
N ARG A 10 10.14 -16.49 5.14
CA ARG A 10 10.96 -17.52 4.48
C ARG A 10 12.05 -16.80 3.71
N ASP A 11 13.24 -16.79 4.31
CA ASP A 11 14.46 -16.26 3.76
C ASP A 11 14.77 -16.82 2.37
N SER A 12 14.42 -16.06 1.34
CA SER A 12 15.16 -16.12 0.08
C SER A 12 15.21 -14.74 -0.54
N VAL A 13 16.03 -13.86 0.07
CA VAL A 13 16.41 -12.61 -0.60
C VAL A 13 17.46 -12.95 -1.63
N THR A 14 17.10 -12.99 -2.91
CA THR A 14 18.08 -13.12 -4.00
C THR A 14 18.56 -11.74 -4.36
N VAL A 15 19.86 -11.48 -4.20
CA VAL A 15 20.50 -10.25 -4.66
C VAL A 15 21.08 -10.52 -6.05
N SER A 16 20.59 -9.83 -7.08
CA SER A 16 21.15 -9.88 -8.42
C SER A 16 21.82 -8.57 -8.79
N ALA A 17 22.96 -8.67 -9.50
CA ALA A 17 23.62 -7.50 -10.07
C ALA A 17 22.82 -7.01 -11.28
N ILE A 18 22.42 -5.74 -11.28
CA ILE A 18 21.77 -5.09 -12.41
C ILE A 18 22.78 -4.90 -13.55
N ASP A 19 22.34 -5.09 -14.80
CA ASP A 19 23.07 -4.58 -15.94
C ASP A 19 23.10 -3.04 -15.88
N LYS A 20 24.22 -2.51 -15.38
CA LYS A 20 24.43 -1.10 -15.06
C LYS A 20 24.20 -0.13 -16.22
N ASN A 21 23.93 -0.63 -17.42
CA ASN A 21 23.84 0.17 -18.67
C ASN A 21 22.42 0.28 -19.23
N LYS A 22 21.45 -0.51 -18.79
CA LYS A 22 20.17 -0.60 -19.50
C LYS A 22 19.10 0.38 -19.01
N ASP A 23 19.08 0.73 -17.71
CA ASP A 23 18.01 1.57 -17.11
C ASP A 23 18.53 2.63 -16.12
N LYS A 24 19.83 2.93 -16.17
CA LYS A 24 20.50 3.82 -15.21
C LYS A 24 20.01 5.26 -15.21
N ASP A 25 19.48 5.70 -16.35
CA ASP A 25 19.07 7.08 -16.58
C ASP A 25 17.53 7.24 -16.64
N LYS A 26 16.78 6.16 -16.32
CA LYS A 26 15.31 6.22 -16.28
C LYS A 26 14.84 6.57 -14.89
N GLU A 27 13.99 7.58 -14.79
CA GLU A 27 13.29 7.92 -13.57
C GLU A 27 12.08 6.99 -13.39
N PHE A 28 11.91 6.41 -12.20
CA PHE A 28 10.73 5.64 -11.90
C PHE A 28 9.51 6.55 -11.77
N TYR A 29 8.39 6.08 -12.31
CA TYR A 29 7.10 6.70 -12.04
C TYR A 29 6.81 6.69 -10.54
N ARG A 30 6.41 7.85 -10.00
CA ARG A 30 6.20 8.04 -8.57
C ARG A 30 4.78 7.70 -8.17
N TYR A 31 4.61 6.61 -7.43
CA TYR A 31 3.35 6.29 -6.76
C TYR A 31 3.26 6.90 -5.38
N VAL A 32 2.06 7.30 -4.98
CA VAL A 32 1.72 7.79 -3.66
C VAL A 32 0.90 6.73 -2.93
N LEU A 33 1.37 6.20 -1.82
CA LEU A 33 0.54 5.35 -0.99
C LEU A 33 -0.52 6.20 -0.29
N LEU A 34 -1.79 5.89 -0.55
CA LEU A 34 -2.95 6.46 0.15
C LEU A 34 -3.52 5.43 1.12
N LEU A 35 -3.26 5.62 2.40
CA LEU A 35 -3.87 4.84 3.48
C LEU A 35 -5.11 5.55 3.98
N LYS A 36 -6.26 4.87 3.95
CA LYS A 36 -7.56 5.39 4.40
C LYS A 36 -8.03 4.64 5.63
N PHE A 37 -8.33 5.37 6.73
CA PHE A 37 -9.07 4.81 7.86
C PHE A 37 -10.54 5.16 7.70
N THR A 38 -11.39 4.13 7.72
CA THR A 38 -12.81 4.23 7.40
C THR A 38 -13.63 3.17 8.13
N TYR A 39 -14.94 3.22 8.01
CA TYR A 39 -15.86 2.14 8.36
C TYR A 39 -17.12 2.21 7.47
N MET A 40 -17.82 1.09 7.33
CA MET A 40 -18.89 0.84 6.36
C MET A 40 -19.97 1.92 6.32
N THR A 41 -20.44 2.39 7.47
CA THR A 41 -21.55 3.34 7.60
C THR A 41 -21.09 4.80 7.78
N CYS A 42 -19.82 5.12 7.51
CA CYS A 42 -19.24 6.45 7.66
C CYS A 42 -19.66 7.41 6.54
N GLY A 43 -20.64 8.27 6.77
CA GLY A 43 -21.14 9.22 5.74
C GLY A 43 -20.07 10.21 5.25
N ASN A 44 -19.22 10.74 6.13
CA ASN A 44 -18.12 11.63 5.73
C ASN A 44 -17.04 10.88 4.93
N CYS A 45 -16.85 9.57 5.17
CA CYS A 45 -15.92 8.75 4.40
C CYS A 45 -16.40 8.57 2.96
N VAL A 46 -17.70 8.42 2.75
CA VAL A 46 -18.30 8.39 1.40
C VAL A 46 -18.05 9.70 0.67
N THR A 47 -18.20 10.84 1.36
CA THR A 47 -17.89 12.17 0.78
C THR A 47 -16.41 12.29 0.43
N ALA A 48 -15.50 11.85 1.30
CA ALA A 48 -14.07 11.85 1.02
C ALA A 48 -13.72 10.95 -0.18
N GLN A 49 -14.33 9.76 -0.26
CA GLN A 49 -14.20 8.87 -1.41
C GLN A 49 -14.66 9.56 -2.70
N GLY A 50 -15.80 10.27 -2.67
CA GLY A 50 -16.29 11.04 -3.82
C GLY A 50 -15.31 12.11 -4.31
N TYR A 51 -14.49 12.71 -3.43
CA TYR A 51 -13.42 13.62 -3.87
C TYR A 51 -12.28 12.89 -4.59
N PHE A 52 -11.95 11.68 -4.15
CA PHE A 52 -10.96 10.83 -4.81
C PHE A 52 -11.47 10.36 -6.19
N ASP A 53 -12.71 9.90 -6.25
CA ASP A 53 -13.34 9.39 -7.48
C ASP A 53 -13.51 10.50 -8.54
N ALA A 54 -13.65 11.75 -8.08
CA ALA A 54 -13.75 12.93 -8.95
C ALA A 54 -12.40 13.40 -9.52
N LEU A 55 -11.28 12.80 -9.14
CA LEU A 55 -9.99 13.03 -9.80
C LEU A 55 -10.03 12.51 -11.24
N ASP A 56 -9.23 13.09 -12.11
CA ASP A 56 -8.99 12.54 -13.43
C ASP A 56 -8.29 11.18 -13.33
N GLU A 57 -8.46 10.32 -14.32
CA GLU A 57 -7.88 8.96 -14.31
C GLU A 57 -6.37 9.01 -14.14
N ALA A 58 -5.69 9.92 -14.86
CA ALA A 58 -4.25 10.11 -14.75
C ALA A 58 -3.80 10.48 -13.33
N ASP A 59 -4.57 11.33 -12.62
CA ASP A 59 -4.25 11.67 -11.23
C ASP A 59 -4.49 10.47 -10.29
N ARG A 60 -5.58 9.69 -10.50
CA ARG A 60 -5.88 8.51 -9.68
C ARG A 60 -4.83 7.43 -9.83
N ASP A 61 -4.27 7.28 -11.02
CA ASP A 61 -3.24 6.30 -11.37
C ASP A 61 -1.91 6.49 -10.59
N HIS A 62 -1.71 7.66 -9.98
CA HIS A 62 -0.59 7.88 -9.06
C HIS A 62 -0.78 7.23 -7.68
N PHE A 63 -1.97 6.74 -7.34
CA PHE A 63 -2.23 6.27 -5.98
C PHE A 63 -2.29 4.75 -5.88
N LEU A 64 -1.48 4.21 -4.97
CA LEU A 64 -1.67 2.89 -4.39
C LEU A 64 -2.56 3.06 -3.16
N VAL A 65 -3.71 2.41 -3.15
CA VAL A 65 -4.71 2.66 -2.11
C VAL A 65 -4.87 1.47 -1.18
N VAL A 66 -4.92 1.74 0.12
CA VAL A 66 -5.23 0.75 1.17
C VAL A 66 -6.29 1.32 2.10
N ALA A 67 -7.45 0.69 2.17
CA ALA A 67 -8.56 1.10 3.03
C ALA A 67 -8.63 0.21 4.27
N ALA A 68 -8.13 0.71 5.39
CA ALA A 68 -8.17 0.04 6.68
C ALA A 68 -9.54 0.28 7.33
N HIS A 69 -10.48 -0.63 7.10
CA HIS A 69 -11.79 -0.63 7.74
C HIS A 69 -11.66 -0.88 9.24
N GLN A 70 -12.58 -0.34 10.02
CA GLN A 70 -12.57 -0.43 11.47
C GLN A 70 -13.88 -1.01 12.00
N PRO A 71 -13.87 -1.78 13.10
CA PRO A 71 -15.06 -2.43 13.67
C PRO A 71 -15.98 -1.40 14.36
N GLU A 72 -16.45 -0.43 13.60
CA GLU A 72 -17.29 0.69 14.05
C GLU A 72 -18.57 0.81 13.23
N GLY A 73 -19.49 1.64 13.69
CA GLY A 73 -20.78 1.86 13.04
C GLY A 73 -21.89 0.94 13.57
N MET A 74 -23.11 1.15 13.03
CA MET A 74 -24.28 0.31 13.28
C MET A 74 -25.03 0.08 11.96
N PRO A 75 -25.02 -1.16 11.42
CA PRO A 75 -24.34 -2.33 11.96
C PRO A 75 -22.80 -2.17 11.99
N MET A 76 -22.15 -2.98 12.79
CA MET A 76 -20.68 -2.97 12.85
C MET A 76 -20.09 -3.39 11.51
N ASP A 77 -19.07 -2.68 11.08
CA ASP A 77 -18.36 -2.96 9.83
C ASP A 77 -17.73 -4.37 9.86
N PRO A 78 -18.05 -5.27 8.92
CA PRO A 78 -17.49 -6.61 8.88
C PRO A 78 -16.13 -6.72 8.16
N TYR A 79 -15.64 -5.63 7.55
CA TYR A 79 -14.48 -5.65 6.65
C TYR A 79 -13.16 -5.32 7.33
N TRP A 80 -13.14 -5.19 8.66
CA TRP A 80 -11.93 -4.91 9.42
C TRP A 80 -11.00 -6.13 9.52
N CYS A 81 -9.72 -5.87 9.72
CA CYS A 81 -8.71 -6.87 10.10
C CYS A 81 -7.87 -6.37 11.28
N SER A 82 -7.17 -7.30 11.94
CA SER A 82 -6.36 -7.01 13.14
C SER A 82 -5.23 -6.03 12.86
N GLU A 83 -4.63 -6.12 11.68
CA GLU A 83 -3.54 -5.28 11.22
C GLU A 83 -3.99 -3.82 11.04
N GLY A 84 -5.18 -3.62 10.46
CA GLY A 84 -5.79 -2.30 10.33
C GLY A 84 -6.12 -1.65 11.68
N ILE A 85 -6.59 -2.46 12.65
CA ILE A 85 -6.83 -1.99 14.03
C ILE A 85 -5.51 -1.63 14.72
N SER A 86 -4.50 -2.49 14.58
CA SER A 86 -3.17 -2.25 15.15
C SER A 86 -2.56 -0.96 14.62
N LEU A 87 -2.62 -0.77 13.29
CA LEU A 87 -2.12 0.43 12.64
C LEU A 87 -2.87 1.69 13.08
N LYS A 88 -4.22 1.64 13.14
CA LYS A 88 -5.03 2.72 13.72
C LYS A 88 -4.52 3.16 15.09
N SER A 89 -4.25 2.17 15.96
CA SER A 89 -3.77 2.43 17.32
C SER A 89 -2.37 3.06 17.33
N LYS A 90 -1.44 2.53 16.53
CA LYS A 90 -0.08 3.06 16.38
C LYS A 90 -0.09 4.51 15.87
N MET A 91 -0.91 4.80 14.86
CA MET A 91 -1.05 6.14 14.26
C MET A 91 -1.98 7.06 15.06
N LYS A 92 -2.58 6.60 16.16
CA LYS A 92 -3.48 7.37 17.05
C LYS A 92 -4.67 7.98 16.32
N VAL A 93 -5.23 7.26 15.36
CA VAL A 93 -6.42 7.70 14.62
C VAL A 93 -7.65 7.60 15.53
N GLY A 94 -8.32 8.74 15.77
CA GLY A 94 -9.48 8.83 16.67
C GLY A 94 -10.79 9.18 15.98
N VAL A 95 -10.77 9.62 14.71
CA VAL A 95 -11.95 10.08 13.96
C VAL A 95 -11.87 9.65 12.50
N TYR A 96 -13.00 9.73 11.77
CA TYR A 96 -13.08 9.34 10.36
C TYR A 96 -13.83 10.37 9.51
N PRO A 97 -13.47 10.52 8.22
CA PRO A 97 -12.30 9.90 7.59
C PRO A 97 -10.99 10.47 8.14
N THR A 98 -9.98 9.62 8.24
CA THR A 98 -8.59 10.02 8.43
C THR A 98 -7.76 9.32 7.37
N TRP A 99 -6.97 10.07 6.62
CA TRP A 99 -6.11 9.57 5.56
C TRP A 99 -4.65 9.87 5.88
N SER A 100 -3.74 9.04 5.39
CA SER A 100 -2.30 9.30 5.41
C SER A 100 -1.75 9.07 4.01
N TYR A 101 -0.83 9.92 3.61
CA TYR A 101 -0.09 9.79 2.37
C TYR A 101 1.35 9.43 2.69
N ASN A 102 1.84 8.34 2.11
CA ASN A 102 3.21 7.83 2.29
C ASN A 102 3.67 7.65 3.75
N PHE A 103 2.75 7.52 4.70
CA PHE A 103 3.02 7.52 6.16
C PHE A 103 3.64 8.83 6.69
N GLU A 104 3.47 9.96 5.99
CA GLU A 104 3.96 11.26 6.48
C GLU A 104 3.11 11.78 7.63
N ASP A 105 1.97 12.38 7.29
CA ASP A 105 1.07 13.00 8.25
C ASP A 105 -0.36 12.48 8.08
N LEU A 106 -1.19 12.70 9.11
CA LEU A 106 -2.60 12.41 9.08
C LEU A 106 -3.39 13.63 8.60
N VAL A 107 -4.24 13.42 7.59
CA VAL A 107 -5.23 14.39 7.12
C VAL A 107 -6.60 13.97 7.62
N VAL A 108 -7.21 14.79 8.48
CA VAL A 108 -8.42 14.45 9.23
C VAL A 108 -9.62 15.22 8.72
N GLY A 109 -10.74 14.52 8.50
CA GLY A 109 -12.01 15.11 8.09
C GLY A 109 -12.04 15.53 6.62
N ILE A 110 -13.10 16.25 6.24
CA ILE A 110 -13.38 16.71 4.87
C ILE A 110 -13.47 18.22 4.80
N GLY A 111 -13.10 18.82 3.66
CA GLY A 111 -13.25 20.24 3.37
C GLY A 111 -11.93 21.02 3.25
N ALA A 112 -11.99 22.32 3.43
CA ALA A 112 -10.83 23.20 3.31
C ALA A 112 -9.80 22.92 4.43
N GLY A 113 -8.55 22.67 4.06
CA GLY A 113 -7.49 22.28 4.99
C GLY A 113 -7.54 20.82 5.44
N ALA A 114 -8.45 20.03 4.89
CA ALA A 114 -8.63 18.61 5.15
C ALA A 114 -8.71 17.84 3.82
N ILE A 115 -9.37 16.67 3.80
CA ILE A 115 -9.53 15.88 2.58
C ILE A 115 -10.47 16.61 1.59
N SER A 116 -9.95 16.90 0.41
CA SER A 116 -10.65 17.52 -0.72
C SER A 116 -9.99 17.12 -2.04
N LYS A 117 -10.69 17.28 -3.17
CA LYS A 117 -10.10 17.01 -4.51
C LYS A 117 -8.75 17.71 -4.69
N THR A 118 -8.66 18.97 -4.29
CA THR A 118 -7.44 19.77 -4.43
C THR A 118 -6.31 19.26 -3.53
N SER A 119 -6.59 18.96 -2.24
CA SER A 119 -5.57 18.48 -1.32
C SER A 119 -5.04 17.10 -1.72
N ILE A 120 -5.91 16.21 -2.24
CA ILE A 120 -5.50 14.90 -2.75
C ILE A 120 -4.52 15.07 -3.92
N ARG A 121 -4.90 15.90 -4.92
CA ARG A 121 -4.05 16.16 -6.10
C ARG A 121 -2.69 16.77 -5.72
N GLN A 122 -2.65 17.64 -4.70
CA GLN A 122 -1.41 18.23 -4.22
C GLN A 122 -0.41 17.21 -3.68
N GLN A 123 -0.88 16.04 -3.21
CA GLN A 123 0.00 14.98 -2.71
C GLN A 123 0.88 14.36 -3.80
N ILE A 124 0.41 14.33 -5.05
CA ILE A 124 1.20 13.86 -6.19
C ILE A 124 2.43 14.77 -6.34
N SER A 125 2.20 16.07 -6.55
CA SER A 125 3.29 17.04 -6.71
C SER A 125 4.19 17.17 -5.48
N HIS A 126 3.64 16.96 -4.28
CA HIS A 126 4.42 16.93 -3.05
C HIS A 126 5.37 15.74 -3.03
N ALA A 127 4.86 14.54 -3.34
CA ALA A 127 5.67 13.32 -3.37
C ALA A 127 6.79 13.39 -4.43
N GLU A 128 6.46 13.83 -5.65
CA GLU A 128 7.44 13.97 -6.74
C GLU A 128 8.58 14.93 -6.39
N LYS A 129 8.26 16.07 -5.76
CA LYS A 129 9.25 17.10 -5.46
C LYS A 129 10.05 16.83 -4.20
N THR A 130 9.41 16.28 -3.17
CA THR A 130 10.02 16.12 -1.84
C THR A 130 10.69 14.76 -1.68
N TYR A 131 10.06 13.72 -2.24
CA TYR A 131 10.50 12.33 -2.14
C TYR A 131 10.47 11.65 -3.52
N PRO A 132 11.30 12.09 -4.48
CA PRO A 132 11.33 11.47 -5.81
C PRO A 132 11.58 9.97 -5.71
N ALA A 133 11.01 9.22 -6.64
CA ALA A 133 11.15 7.78 -6.65
C ALA A 133 12.61 7.38 -6.92
N VAL A 134 13.21 6.67 -5.98
CA VAL A 134 14.59 6.13 -6.09
C VAL A 134 14.61 4.61 -6.01
N CYS A 135 13.44 4.01 -6.07
CA CYS A 135 13.24 2.59 -6.27
C CYS A 135 11.99 2.33 -7.11
N GLY A 136 11.96 1.19 -7.79
CA GLY A 136 10.79 0.69 -8.50
C GLY A 136 10.46 -0.73 -8.05
N VAL A 137 9.21 -1.12 -8.21
CA VAL A 137 8.73 -2.47 -7.86
C VAL A 137 8.12 -3.12 -9.10
N LYS A 138 8.53 -4.36 -9.39
CA LYS A 138 7.82 -5.28 -10.28
C LYS A 138 7.40 -6.50 -9.50
N ALA A 139 6.32 -7.15 -9.88
CA ALA A 139 5.84 -8.33 -9.18
C ALA A 139 5.11 -9.30 -10.11
N THR A 140 5.11 -10.57 -9.70
CA THR A 140 4.29 -11.62 -10.30
C THR A 140 3.60 -12.37 -9.17
N SER A 141 2.30 -12.56 -9.30
CA SER A 141 1.48 -13.29 -8.35
C SER A 141 0.88 -14.53 -8.99
N THR A 142 0.70 -15.58 -8.20
CA THR A 142 0.04 -16.83 -8.58
C THR A 142 -0.94 -17.25 -7.51
N LEU A 143 -2.00 -17.98 -7.90
CA LEU A 143 -3.00 -18.55 -7.00
C LEU A 143 -2.96 -20.07 -7.05
N GLU A 144 -2.72 -20.71 -5.90
CA GLU A 144 -2.73 -22.16 -5.74
C GLU A 144 -3.76 -22.55 -4.68
N GLY A 145 -4.94 -23.00 -5.10
CA GLY A 145 -6.07 -23.23 -4.20
C GLY A 145 -6.52 -21.93 -3.56
N SER A 146 -6.43 -21.81 -2.23
CA SER A 146 -6.71 -20.57 -1.50
C SER A 146 -5.45 -19.78 -1.16
N THR A 147 -4.26 -20.22 -1.58
CA THR A 147 -3.00 -19.53 -1.27
C THR A 147 -2.57 -18.68 -2.46
N ALA A 148 -2.61 -17.36 -2.28
CA ALA A 148 -2.01 -16.41 -3.22
C ALA A 148 -0.56 -16.18 -2.83
N LYS A 149 0.35 -16.28 -3.81
CA LYS A 149 1.80 -16.04 -3.64
C LYS A 149 2.20 -14.87 -4.51
N ILE A 150 3.16 -14.08 -4.04
CA ILE A 150 3.73 -12.98 -4.82
C ILE A 150 5.26 -13.00 -4.70
N GLU A 151 5.92 -12.90 -5.84
CA GLU A 151 7.32 -12.58 -5.96
C GLU A 151 7.44 -11.11 -6.36
N ALA A 152 7.97 -10.27 -5.47
CA ALA A 152 8.16 -8.85 -5.69
C ALA A 152 9.64 -8.53 -5.77
N THR A 153 10.09 -7.95 -6.89
CA THR A 153 11.47 -7.50 -7.08
C THR A 153 11.52 -5.99 -7.00
N VAL A 154 12.36 -5.49 -6.12
CA VAL A 154 12.61 -4.05 -5.94
C VAL A 154 13.96 -3.71 -6.55
N GLN A 155 13.96 -2.76 -7.50
CA GLN A 155 15.18 -2.15 -8.04
C GLN A 155 15.48 -0.87 -7.26
N PHE A 156 16.62 -0.82 -6.60
CA PHE A 156 17.09 0.33 -5.83
C PHE A 156 18.13 1.11 -6.62
N GLN A 157 17.91 2.42 -6.81
CA GLN A 157 18.84 3.34 -7.47
C GLN A 157 19.71 4.12 -6.49
N GLN A 158 19.33 4.20 -5.22
CA GLN A 158 20.09 4.88 -4.17
C GLN A 158 20.41 3.94 -3.02
N ALA A 159 21.61 4.07 -2.46
CA ALA A 159 22.00 3.38 -1.24
C ALA A 159 21.25 3.96 -0.02
N GLY A 160 21.05 3.15 1.00
CA GLY A 160 20.42 3.59 2.24
C GLY A 160 19.71 2.48 2.99
N ASN A 161 18.99 2.87 4.02
CA ASN A 161 18.12 1.99 4.77
C ASN A 161 16.70 2.04 4.20
N TYR A 162 16.15 0.88 3.99
CA TYR A 162 14.82 0.70 3.43
C TYR A 162 14.01 -0.27 4.28
N LYS A 163 12.69 -0.17 4.17
CA LYS A 163 11.75 -1.19 4.64
C LYS A 163 10.81 -1.56 3.51
N ILE A 164 10.28 -2.77 3.55
CA ILE A 164 9.28 -3.25 2.59
C ILE A 164 8.03 -3.69 3.31
N ALA A 165 6.87 -3.35 2.78
CA ALA A 165 5.59 -3.87 3.24
C ALA A 165 4.83 -4.50 2.08
N CYS A 166 4.08 -5.54 2.41
CA CYS A 166 3.19 -6.22 1.50
C CYS A 166 1.85 -6.45 2.20
N VAL A 167 0.77 -6.01 1.58
CA VAL A 167 -0.59 -6.21 2.07
C VAL A 167 -1.47 -6.77 0.96
N LEU A 168 -2.52 -7.50 1.34
CA LEU A 168 -3.57 -7.95 0.43
C LEU A 168 -4.79 -7.04 0.59
N VAL A 169 -5.30 -6.55 -0.52
CA VAL A 169 -6.55 -5.77 -0.59
C VAL A 169 -7.58 -6.48 -1.46
N GLU A 170 -8.85 -6.20 -1.23
CA GLU A 170 -9.96 -6.68 -2.07
C GLU A 170 -10.76 -5.51 -2.61
N ASN A 171 -11.13 -5.59 -3.88
CA ASN A 171 -11.93 -4.63 -4.61
C ASN A 171 -13.34 -5.17 -4.87
N ASN A 172 -14.22 -4.30 -5.34
CA ASN A 172 -15.57 -4.63 -5.82
C ASN A 172 -16.44 -5.37 -4.77
N ILE A 173 -16.28 -5.05 -3.49
CA ILE A 173 -17.09 -5.63 -2.43
C ILE A 173 -18.44 -4.91 -2.40
N GLU A 174 -19.47 -5.56 -2.91
CA GLU A 174 -20.83 -5.04 -2.87
C GLU A 174 -21.44 -5.20 -1.46
N ASN A 175 -21.86 -4.11 -0.86
CA ASN A 175 -22.55 -4.15 0.42
C ASN A 175 -24.04 -3.85 0.23
N LYS A 176 -24.88 -4.84 0.58
CA LYS A 176 -26.35 -4.77 0.40
C LYS A 176 -27.05 -3.86 1.41
N GLU A 177 -26.40 -3.56 2.54
CA GLU A 177 -26.99 -2.73 3.59
C GLU A 177 -26.82 -1.24 3.30
N THR A 178 -25.65 -0.85 2.77
CA THR A 178 -25.34 0.54 2.44
C THR A 178 -25.47 0.86 0.96
N TYR A 179 -25.65 -0.15 0.10
CA TYR A 179 -25.66 -0.05 -1.35
C TYR A 179 -24.37 0.59 -1.93
N ASN A 180 -23.27 0.51 -1.19
CA ASN A 180 -21.96 0.98 -1.62
C ASN A 180 -21.13 -0.19 -2.13
N THR A 181 -20.22 0.09 -3.05
CA THR A 181 -19.13 -0.81 -3.43
C THR A 181 -17.86 -0.34 -2.74
N PHE A 182 -17.20 -1.23 -1.99
CA PHE A 182 -15.93 -0.94 -1.33
C PHE A 182 -14.78 -1.47 -2.16
N ASN A 183 -13.73 -0.66 -2.28
CA ASN A 183 -12.52 -0.97 -3.00
C ASN A 183 -11.29 -0.79 -2.12
N HIS A 184 -10.22 -1.54 -2.45
CA HIS A 184 -8.94 -1.52 -1.75
C HIS A 184 -9.04 -1.85 -0.25
N VAL A 185 -10.04 -2.66 0.11
CA VAL A 185 -10.27 -3.06 1.50
C VAL A 185 -9.12 -3.93 1.98
N LEU A 186 -8.40 -3.49 3.00
CA LEU A 186 -7.31 -4.26 3.61
C LEU A 186 -7.86 -5.57 4.18
N ARG A 187 -7.36 -6.69 3.70
CA ARG A 187 -7.74 -8.03 4.14
C ARG A 187 -6.69 -8.69 5.02
N ALA A 188 -5.41 -8.53 4.67
CA ALA A 188 -4.30 -9.10 5.42
C ALA A 188 -3.03 -8.29 5.18
N ALA A 189 -2.09 -8.35 6.12
CA ALA A 189 -0.73 -7.87 5.91
C ALA A 189 0.27 -9.03 6.05
N GLN A 190 1.23 -9.07 5.14
CA GLN A 190 2.25 -10.11 5.09
C GLN A 190 3.54 -9.69 5.82
N THR A 191 3.60 -8.42 6.22
CA THR A 191 4.67 -7.75 6.94
C THR A 191 4.06 -6.84 8.01
N ASP A 192 4.87 -6.21 8.85
CA ASP A 192 4.38 -5.01 9.55
C ASP A 192 3.93 -3.97 8.50
N MET A 193 2.80 -3.32 8.72
CA MET A 193 2.30 -2.29 7.80
C MET A 193 3.21 -1.05 7.74
N GLU A 194 4.07 -0.83 8.74
CA GLU A 194 5.15 0.17 8.73
C GLU A 194 6.46 -0.39 8.13
N GLY A 195 6.38 -1.57 7.51
CA GLY A 195 7.44 -2.25 6.78
C GLY A 195 8.47 -2.97 7.64
N ASP A 196 8.90 -4.13 7.14
CA ASP A 196 10.01 -4.90 7.67
C ASP A 196 11.33 -4.39 7.10
N ALA A 197 12.39 -4.42 7.89
CA ALA A 197 13.70 -3.90 7.48
C ALA A 197 14.30 -4.70 6.32
N VAL A 198 14.74 -4.01 5.29
CA VAL A 198 15.52 -4.60 4.18
C VAL A 198 16.97 -4.74 4.64
N THR A 199 17.39 -5.97 4.90
CA THR A 199 18.73 -6.28 5.43
C THR A 199 19.55 -7.16 4.50
N PRO A 200 20.89 -6.94 4.40
CA PRO A 200 21.64 -5.77 4.88
C PRO A 200 21.17 -4.46 4.22
N ALA A 201 21.66 -3.30 4.70
CA ALA A 201 21.37 -2.02 4.05
C ALA A 201 21.70 -2.05 2.55
N VAL A 202 20.92 -1.33 1.77
CA VAL A 202 21.02 -1.28 0.30
C VAL A 202 22.30 -0.53 -0.10
N THR A 203 23.09 -1.12 -0.99
CA THR A 203 24.34 -0.54 -1.50
C THR A 203 24.19 0.10 -2.89
N ALA A 204 23.07 -0.03 -3.54
CA ALA A 204 22.65 0.44 -4.86
C ALA A 204 23.79 0.80 -5.89
N PRO A 205 23.51 0.63 -7.19
CA PRO A 205 22.26 0.08 -7.76
C PRO A 205 22.21 -1.45 -7.59
N GLU A 206 21.09 -1.95 -7.08
CA GLU A 206 20.87 -3.39 -6.93
C GLU A 206 19.38 -3.75 -7.01
N GLU A 207 19.08 -5.01 -7.31
CA GLU A 207 17.74 -5.59 -7.19
C GLU A 207 17.69 -6.59 -6.05
N ARG A 208 16.56 -6.61 -5.34
CA ARG A 208 16.25 -7.63 -4.34
C ARG A 208 14.85 -8.17 -4.56
N THR A 209 14.72 -9.48 -4.50
CA THR A 209 13.44 -10.19 -4.63
C THR A 209 12.96 -10.65 -3.26
N PHE A 210 11.69 -10.39 -3.00
CA PHE A 210 10.97 -10.74 -1.77
C PHE A 210 9.78 -11.62 -2.14
N ASN A 211 9.52 -12.63 -1.31
CA ASN A 211 8.42 -13.55 -1.51
C ASN A 211 7.45 -13.45 -0.34
N PHE A 212 6.16 -13.30 -0.66
CA PHE A 212 5.10 -13.26 0.33
C PHE A 212 3.98 -14.21 -0.08
N GLU A 213 3.18 -14.63 0.89
CA GLU A 213 2.00 -15.44 0.64
C GLU A 213 0.85 -15.01 1.55
N ALA A 214 -0.36 -15.09 1.03
CA ALA A 214 -1.59 -14.79 1.73
C ALA A 214 -2.62 -15.89 1.51
N THR A 215 -3.41 -16.20 2.52
CA THR A 215 -4.57 -17.07 2.35
C THR A 215 -5.78 -16.22 1.99
N ILE A 216 -6.41 -16.51 0.85
CA ILE A 216 -7.68 -15.92 0.45
C ILE A 216 -8.77 -16.48 1.35
N GLY A 217 -9.50 -15.61 2.04
CA GLY A 217 -10.63 -15.98 2.88
C GLY A 217 -11.78 -16.61 2.07
N GLU A 218 -12.57 -17.47 2.69
CA GLU A 218 -13.68 -18.17 2.03
C GLU A 218 -14.74 -17.20 1.46
N ASP A 219 -14.91 -16.03 2.09
CA ASP A 219 -15.87 -15.00 1.69
C ASP A 219 -15.26 -13.93 0.76
N TRP A 220 -14.00 -14.07 0.33
CA TRP A 220 -13.33 -13.12 -0.55
C TRP A 220 -13.34 -13.60 -1.99
N SER A 221 -13.44 -12.66 -2.93
CA SER A 221 -13.29 -12.94 -4.35
C SER A 221 -11.82 -12.83 -4.75
N ALA A 222 -11.15 -13.97 -5.01
CA ALA A 222 -9.73 -13.99 -5.36
C ALA A 222 -9.42 -13.14 -6.60
N GLU A 223 -10.34 -13.09 -7.57
CA GLU A 223 -10.23 -12.29 -8.81
C GLU A 223 -10.28 -10.76 -8.53
N ASN A 224 -10.83 -10.36 -7.38
CA ASN A 224 -10.90 -8.97 -6.93
C ASN A 224 -9.77 -8.63 -5.95
N CYS A 225 -8.92 -9.60 -5.59
CA CYS A 225 -7.81 -9.39 -4.69
C CYS A 225 -6.55 -8.93 -5.44
N ALA A 226 -5.80 -8.05 -4.77
CA ALA A 226 -4.50 -7.58 -5.24
C ALA A 226 -3.52 -7.44 -4.07
N PHE A 227 -2.25 -7.68 -4.33
CA PHE A 227 -1.18 -7.31 -3.42
C PHE A 227 -0.77 -5.86 -3.67
N VAL A 228 -0.64 -5.09 -2.60
CA VAL A 228 -0.01 -3.77 -2.62
C VAL A 228 1.33 -3.90 -1.91
N VAL A 229 2.41 -3.78 -2.68
CA VAL A 229 3.79 -3.80 -2.17
C VAL A 229 4.30 -2.37 -2.17
N TYR A 230 4.78 -1.89 -1.02
CA TYR A 230 5.32 -0.54 -0.90
C TYR A 230 6.62 -0.52 -0.11
N VAL A 231 7.51 0.36 -0.54
CA VAL A 231 8.89 0.45 -0.06
C VAL A 231 9.10 1.79 0.61
N PHE A 232 9.52 1.75 1.87
CA PHE A 232 9.92 2.93 2.62
C PHE A 232 11.41 3.18 2.42
N LYS A 233 11.79 4.45 2.40
CA LYS A 233 13.16 4.90 2.49
C LYS A 233 13.35 5.72 3.76
N GLU A 234 14.46 5.52 4.45
CA GLU A 234 14.86 6.37 5.56
C GLU A 234 15.32 7.72 5.02
N GLU A 235 14.68 8.79 5.47
CA GLU A 235 15.02 10.16 5.15
C GLU A 235 16.08 10.73 6.13
N ALA A 236 16.67 11.86 5.77
CA ALA A 236 17.76 12.48 6.56
C ALA A 236 17.38 12.80 8.03
N ASN A 237 16.10 12.91 8.31
CA ASN A 237 15.57 13.12 9.66
C ASN A 237 15.31 11.83 10.45
N GLY A 238 15.66 10.67 9.88
CA GLY A 238 15.44 9.34 10.45
C GLY A 238 14.01 8.81 10.33
N LYS A 239 13.09 9.53 9.67
CA LYS A 239 11.75 9.03 9.37
C LYS A 239 11.77 8.12 8.15
N TYR A 240 10.96 7.07 8.20
CA TYR A 240 10.69 6.22 7.04
C TYR A 240 9.43 6.73 6.32
N ILE A 241 9.60 7.11 5.05
CA ILE A 241 8.53 7.59 4.17
C ILE A 241 8.40 6.59 3.02
N VAL A 242 7.18 6.25 2.61
CA VAL A 242 6.98 5.41 1.42
C VAL A 242 7.53 6.13 0.21
N ASN A 243 8.55 5.54 -0.40
CA ASN A 243 9.21 6.10 -1.57
C ASN A 243 8.54 5.66 -2.87
N ASN A 244 8.18 4.37 -2.99
CA ASN A 244 7.46 3.86 -4.16
C ASN A 244 6.79 2.51 -3.85
N GLY A 245 6.09 1.93 -4.83
CA GLY A 245 5.44 0.65 -4.71
C GLY A 245 4.78 0.18 -6.00
N ALA A 246 4.02 -0.90 -5.90
CA ALA A 246 3.20 -1.43 -6.99
C ALA A 246 1.97 -2.16 -6.45
N GLU A 247 0.90 -2.17 -7.23
CA GLU A 247 -0.25 -3.06 -7.03
C GLU A 247 -0.20 -4.18 -8.08
N CYS A 248 -0.31 -5.43 -7.63
CA CYS A 248 -0.30 -6.61 -8.47
C CYS A 248 -1.54 -7.46 -8.17
N THR A 249 -2.42 -7.63 -9.14
CA THR A 249 -3.59 -8.50 -8.99
C THR A 249 -3.16 -9.93 -8.67
N VAL A 250 -3.97 -10.63 -7.88
CA VAL A 250 -3.77 -12.08 -7.66
C VAL A 250 -3.84 -12.78 -9.01
N ASP A 251 -2.93 -13.71 -9.26
CA ASP A 251 -2.73 -14.41 -10.54
C ASP A 251 -2.39 -13.47 -11.72
N GLY A 252 -1.66 -12.38 -11.42
CA GLY A 252 -1.26 -11.36 -12.38
C GLY A 252 0.20 -10.96 -12.29
N SER A 253 0.57 -9.92 -13.03
CA SER A 253 1.91 -9.35 -12.99
C SER A 253 1.90 -7.86 -13.25
N VAL A 254 2.91 -7.16 -12.71
CA VAL A 254 3.19 -5.75 -12.95
C VAL A 254 4.69 -5.57 -13.17
N ASP A 255 5.09 -4.78 -14.16
CA ASP A 255 6.49 -4.46 -14.43
C ASP A 255 6.87 -3.10 -13.84
N TYR A 256 8.17 -2.80 -13.83
CA TYR A 256 8.65 -1.46 -13.50
C TYR A 256 7.98 -0.41 -14.38
N ARG A 257 7.51 0.65 -13.76
CA ARG A 257 6.99 1.81 -14.47
C ARG A 257 7.98 2.97 -14.37
N TYR A 258 8.24 3.59 -15.50
CA TYR A 258 9.14 4.73 -15.62
C TYR A 258 8.37 5.97 -16.10
N GLU A 259 8.90 7.15 -15.77
CA GLU A 259 8.44 8.40 -16.36
C GLU A 259 8.67 8.36 -17.88
N LEU A 260 7.79 9.02 -18.64
CA LEU A 260 7.81 9.05 -20.11
C LEU A 260 8.74 10.15 -20.64
#